data_1eb1dabb63d01fd244db816ef3892092
#
_entry.id   1eb1dabb63d01fd244db816ef3892092
#
_cell.length_a   1.000
_cell.length_b   1.000
_cell.length_c   1.000
_cell.angle_alpha   90.00
_cell.angle_beta   90.00
_cell.angle_gamma   90.00
#
_symmetry.space_group_name_H-M   'P 1'
#
loop_
_entity.id
_entity.type
_entity.pdbx_description
1 polymer ?
#
loop_
_entity_poly.entity_id
_entity_poly.type
_entity_poly.pdbx_seq_one_letter_code
_entity_poly.pdbx_strand_id
1 'polypeptide(L)'
;SKQYNLSDEESGWYHQIYAEIISKFDQRRANDIQKIAKEKNNSLFIPINGVFAKKNKGTSNQAKLCLDVIQNYTYGNDYVIEIERIKRQLIFSNDRSSEEFEKAIKDLGYLLGYRSTTPDNNDGIGPDNFWETSNYDFIIECKNRSETEKISRANIEQLLHSNQWYENNYLMRGIKNTAILFQKTSELNFDAEAKDTFVVIDDEKLELLKKNLESFSTNIGNHDINQIDLN
;
A
#
# COMPACT_ATOMS: atom_id res chain seq x y z
N SER A 1 -37.28 -24.58 20.40
CA SER A 1 -36.27 -23.57 20.67
C SER A 1 -36.56 -22.37 19.78
N LYS A 2 -36.85 -21.20 20.37
CA LYS A 2 -36.95 -19.95 19.60
C LYS A 2 -35.57 -19.59 19.09
N GLN A 3 -35.37 -19.68 17.78
CA GLN A 3 -34.19 -19.17 17.10
C GLN A 3 -34.32 -17.66 17.08
N TYR A 4 -33.53 -16.95 17.89
CA TYR A 4 -33.42 -15.48 17.83
C TYR A 4 -32.55 -15.15 16.65
N ASN A 5 -33.12 -14.60 15.59
CA ASN A 5 -32.36 -14.02 14.52
C ASN A 5 -31.86 -12.63 14.97
N LEU A 6 -30.59 -12.54 15.31
CA LEU A 6 -29.93 -11.29 15.65
C LEU A 6 -29.72 -10.47 14.37
N SER A 7 -29.93 -9.17 14.46
CA SER A 7 -29.47 -8.24 13.42
C SER A 7 -27.94 -8.24 13.34
N ASP A 8 -27.38 -7.76 12.23
CA ASP A 8 -25.92 -7.65 12.11
C ASP A 8 -25.33 -6.72 13.18
N GLU A 9 -26.00 -5.63 13.51
CA GLU A 9 -25.59 -4.72 14.58
C GLU A 9 -25.55 -5.41 15.96
N GLU A 10 -26.60 -6.14 16.32
CA GLU A 10 -26.63 -6.92 17.56
C GLU A 10 -25.55 -8.01 17.57
N SER A 11 -25.39 -8.71 16.47
CA SER A 11 -24.33 -9.72 16.30
C SER A 11 -22.94 -9.09 16.46
N GLY A 12 -22.73 -7.89 15.93
CA GLY A 12 -21.50 -7.12 16.12
C GLY A 12 -21.20 -6.85 17.59
N TRP A 13 -22.19 -6.37 18.36
CA TRP A 13 -22.07 -6.15 19.80
C TRP A 13 -21.69 -7.42 20.58
N TYR A 14 -22.31 -8.56 20.28
CA TYR A 14 -21.96 -9.82 20.92
C TYR A 14 -20.52 -10.25 20.61
N HIS A 15 -20.06 -10.05 19.38
CA HIS A 15 -18.67 -10.34 19.02
C HIS A 15 -17.70 -9.42 19.77
N GLN A 16 -18.03 -8.13 19.98
CA GLN A 16 -17.19 -7.22 20.76
C GLN A 16 -17.04 -7.66 22.20
N ILE A 17 -18.15 -8.00 22.88
CA ILE A 17 -18.14 -8.53 24.26
C ILE A 17 -17.32 -9.83 24.33
N TYR A 18 -17.48 -10.70 23.35
CA TYR A 18 -16.74 -11.96 23.27
C TYR A 18 -15.24 -11.71 23.08
N ALA A 19 -14.88 -10.76 22.23
CA ALA A 19 -13.49 -10.35 22.04
C ALA A 19 -12.87 -9.83 23.35
N GLU A 20 -13.59 -9.01 24.11
CA GLU A 20 -13.15 -8.51 25.41
C GLU A 20 -12.86 -9.65 26.41
N ILE A 21 -13.73 -10.65 26.48
CA ILE A 21 -13.53 -11.81 27.36
C ILE A 21 -12.29 -12.61 26.92
N ILE A 22 -12.17 -12.90 25.62
CA ILE A 22 -11.06 -13.69 25.06
C ILE A 22 -9.73 -12.94 25.19
N SER A 23 -9.71 -11.61 25.18
CA SER A 23 -8.48 -10.82 25.28
C SER A 23 -7.68 -11.09 26.56
N LYS A 24 -8.33 -11.58 27.60
CA LYS A 24 -7.69 -11.97 28.87
C LYS A 24 -6.86 -13.25 28.77
N PHE A 25 -7.09 -14.05 27.73
CA PHE A 25 -6.49 -15.38 27.57
C PHE A 25 -5.73 -15.51 26.25
N ASP A 26 -6.25 -14.90 25.20
CA ASP A 26 -5.71 -15.00 23.84
C ASP A 26 -5.95 -13.67 23.09
N GLN A 27 -4.98 -12.79 23.15
CA GLN A 27 -5.04 -11.45 22.54
C GLN A 27 -5.20 -11.54 21.01
N ARG A 28 -4.59 -12.54 20.37
CA ARG A 28 -4.65 -12.72 18.92
C ARG A 28 -6.06 -13.10 18.48
N ARG A 29 -6.64 -14.08 19.13
CA ARG A 29 -8.02 -14.53 18.86
C ARG A 29 -9.03 -13.43 19.15
N ALA A 30 -8.81 -12.66 20.24
CA ALA A 30 -9.65 -11.52 20.58
C ALA A 30 -9.67 -10.48 19.47
N ASN A 31 -8.50 -10.19 18.88
CA ASN A 31 -8.37 -9.23 17.79
C ASN A 31 -9.12 -9.69 16.52
N ASP A 32 -9.06 -10.98 16.18
CA ASP A 32 -9.83 -11.55 15.06
C ASP A 32 -11.34 -11.45 15.27
N ILE A 33 -11.80 -11.68 16.51
CA ILE A 33 -13.21 -11.57 16.89
C ILE A 33 -13.66 -10.10 16.84
N GLN A 34 -12.83 -9.16 17.32
CA GLN A 34 -13.10 -7.72 17.27
C GLN A 34 -13.23 -7.20 15.83
N LYS A 35 -12.46 -7.76 14.91
CA LYS A 35 -12.57 -7.47 13.49
C LYS A 35 -13.93 -7.89 12.92
N ILE A 36 -14.40 -9.10 13.26
CA ILE A 36 -15.73 -9.56 12.86
C ILE A 36 -16.81 -8.66 13.45
N ALA A 37 -16.64 -8.22 14.71
CA ALA A 37 -17.53 -7.27 15.35
C ALA A 37 -17.65 -5.97 14.54
N LYS A 38 -16.52 -5.39 14.14
CA LYS A 38 -16.47 -4.15 13.36
C LYS A 38 -17.05 -4.30 11.95
N GLU A 39 -16.82 -5.44 11.28
CA GLU A 39 -17.41 -5.74 9.96
C GLU A 39 -18.95 -5.80 10.03
N LYS A 40 -19.50 -6.29 11.14
CA LYS A 40 -20.94 -6.40 11.37
C LYS A 40 -21.58 -5.11 11.86
N ASN A 41 -20.85 -4.32 12.63
CA ASN A 41 -21.34 -3.06 13.18
C ASN A 41 -20.23 -1.99 13.13
N ASN A 42 -20.35 -1.09 12.16
CA ASN A 42 -19.37 -0.02 11.92
C ASN A 42 -19.24 1.01 13.06
N SER A 43 -20.18 1.01 14.01
CA SER A 43 -20.12 1.90 15.16
C SER A 43 -19.20 1.39 16.28
N LEU A 44 -18.72 0.14 16.19
CA LEU A 44 -17.88 -0.48 17.21
C LEU A 44 -16.39 -0.07 17.07
N PHE A 45 -15.64 -0.33 18.15
CA PHE A 45 -14.22 -0.01 18.21
C PHE A 45 -13.40 -0.81 17.19
N ILE A 46 -12.38 -0.16 16.65
CA ILE A 46 -11.34 -0.83 15.87
C ILE A 46 -10.47 -1.66 16.84
N PRO A 47 -10.00 -2.85 16.45
CA PRO A 47 -9.07 -3.61 17.27
C PRO A 47 -7.85 -2.81 17.68
N ILE A 48 -7.42 -2.90 18.94
CA ILE A 48 -6.28 -2.16 19.49
C ILE A 48 -5.00 -2.40 18.68
N ASN A 49 -4.83 -3.62 18.17
CA ASN A 49 -3.69 -4.02 17.35
C ASN A 49 -3.94 -3.84 15.83
N GLY A 50 -4.93 -3.03 15.45
CA GLY A 50 -5.30 -2.81 14.06
C GLY A 50 -6.02 -4.01 13.42
N VAL A 51 -6.32 -3.87 12.14
CA VAL A 51 -6.89 -4.94 11.33
C VAL A 51 -5.75 -5.74 10.72
N PHE A 52 -5.44 -6.93 11.25
CA PHE A 52 -4.46 -7.80 10.59
C PHE A 52 -4.97 -8.17 9.20
N ALA A 53 -4.24 -7.77 8.18
CA ALA A 53 -4.56 -8.20 6.83
C ALA A 53 -4.55 -9.73 6.77
N LYS A 54 -5.59 -10.30 6.18
CA LYS A 54 -5.60 -11.74 5.88
C LYS A 54 -4.37 -12.01 5.02
N LYS A 55 -3.52 -12.95 5.46
CA LYS A 55 -2.43 -13.44 4.62
C LYS A 55 -3.03 -13.83 3.28
N ASN A 56 -2.57 -13.21 2.19
CA ASN A 56 -2.99 -13.61 0.86
C ASN A 56 -2.68 -15.10 0.70
N LYS A 57 -3.70 -15.94 0.68
CA LYS A 57 -3.55 -17.39 0.52
C LYS A 57 -3.29 -17.80 -0.93
N GLY A 58 -3.18 -16.84 -1.83
CA GLY A 58 -2.95 -17.09 -3.25
C GLY A 58 -1.47 -17.30 -3.55
N THR A 59 -1.21 -18.23 -4.45
CA THR A 59 0.07 -18.42 -5.13
C THR A 59 0.37 -17.32 -6.16
N SER A 60 -0.40 -16.22 -6.14
CA SER A 60 -0.18 -15.12 -7.08
C SER A 60 1.10 -14.39 -6.70
N ASN A 61 2.15 -14.67 -7.43
CA ASN A 61 3.30 -13.79 -7.45
C ASN A 61 2.90 -12.47 -8.17
N GLN A 62 3.67 -11.42 -7.96
CA GLN A 62 3.43 -10.12 -8.57
C GLN A 62 3.30 -10.20 -10.10
N ALA A 63 4.15 -11.00 -10.76
CA ALA A 63 4.14 -11.17 -12.20
C ALA A 63 2.79 -11.70 -12.71
N LYS A 64 2.17 -12.65 -12.01
CA LYS A 64 0.86 -13.16 -12.37
C LYS A 64 -0.22 -12.10 -12.24
N LEU A 65 -0.23 -11.33 -11.15
CA LEU A 65 -1.18 -10.23 -10.99
C LEU A 65 -0.97 -9.14 -12.04
N CYS A 66 0.28 -8.83 -12.40
CA CYS A 66 0.59 -7.90 -13.47
C CYS A 66 0.05 -8.41 -14.82
N LEU A 67 0.24 -9.69 -15.13
CA LEU A 67 -0.31 -10.31 -16.33
C LEU A 67 -1.84 -10.24 -16.34
N ASP A 68 -2.49 -10.57 -15.23
CA ASP A 68 -3.96 -10.48 -15.10
C ASP A 68 -4.44 -9.04 -15.37
N VAL A 69 -3.71 -8.03 -14.89
CA VAL A 69 -4.02 -6.62 -15.18
C VAL A 69 -3.83 -6.27 -16.65
N ILE A 70 -2.72 -6.70 -17.27
CA ILE A 70 -2.44 -6.47 -18.70
C ILE A 70 -3.52 -7.10 -19.57
N GLN A 71 -3.95 -8.32 -19.26
CA GLN A 71 -4.97 -9.05 -20.00
C GLN A 71 -6.38 -8.45 -19.90
N ASN A 72 -6.63 -7.52 -18.98
CA ASN A 72 -7.88 -6.75 -18.93
C ASN A 72 -7.96 -5.66 -20.01
N TYR A 73 -6.87 -5.31 -20.67
CA TYR A 73 -6.86 -4.36 -21.78
C TYR A 73 -7.21 -5.07 -23.09
N THR A 74 -7.86 -4.35 -24.02
CA THR A 74 -8.17 -4.90 -25.35
C THR A 74 -6.92 -4.94 -26.23
N TYR A 75 -6.09 -3.92 -26.14
CA TYR A 75 -4.86 -3.79 -26.93
C TYR A 75 -3.68 -3.43 -26.02
N GLY A 76 -2.48 -3.92 -26.33
CA GLY A 76 -1.26 -3.60 -25.60
C GLY A 76 -0.97 -2.09 -25.53
N ASN A 77 -1.34 -1.35 -26.57
CA ASN A 77 -1.20 0.10 -26.60
C ASN A 77 -2.05 0.81 -25.55
N ASP A 78 -3.18 0.26 -25.11
CA ASP A 78 -4.00 0.86 -24.06
C ASP A 78 -3.24 0.86 -22.72
N TYR A 79 -2.52 -0.23 -22.43
CA TYR A 79 -1.64 -0.33 -21.28
C TYR A 79 -0.48 0.67 -21.37
N VAL A 80 0.12 0.86 -22.55
CA VAL A 80 1.17 1.88 -22.80
C VAL A 80 0.65 3.27 -22.49
N ILE A 81 -0.53 3.63 -22.99
CA ILE A 81 -1.17 4.93 -22.75
C ILE A 81 -1.38 5.18 -21.26
N GLU A 82 -1.78 4.16 -20.52
CA GLU A 82 -2.01 4.29 -19.08
C GLU A 82 -0.69 4.50 -18.31
N ILE A 83 0.37 3.78 -18.65
CA ILE A 83 1.72 4.02 -18.09
C ILE A 83 2.20 5.44 -18.43
N GLU A 84 2.00 5.92 -19.65
CA GLU A 84 2.38 7.28 -20.04
C GLU A 84 1.58 8.35 -19.26
N ARG A 85 0.29 8.10 -18.99
CA ARG A 85 -0.52 8.98 -18.13
C ARG A 85 0.07 9.09 -16.73
N ILE A 86 0.42 7.95 -16.13
CA ILE A 86 1.03 7.90 -14.79
C ILE A 86 2.38 8.60 -14.78
N LYS A 87 3.26 8.33 -15.73
CA LYS A 87 4.59 8.98 -15.84
C LYS A 87 4.50 10.50 -15.83
N ARG A 88 3.48 11.09 -16.48
CA ARG A 88 3.25 12.53 -16.50
C ARG A 88 2.83 13.12 -15.15
N GLN A 89 2.28 12.31 -14.26
CA GLN A 89 1.89 12.75 -12.91
C GLN A 89 3.02 12.56 -11.89
N LEU A 90 3.99 11.69 -12.16
CA LEU A 90 5.15 11.44 -11.32
C LEU A 90 6.22 12.54 -11.52
N ILE A 91 5.99 13.71 -10.95
CA ILE A 91 6.88 14.88 -11.04
C ILE A 91 7.03 15.49 -9.65
N PHE A 92 8.27 15.72 -9.24
CA PHE A 92 8.58 16.53 -8.06
C PHE A 92 8.41 18.01 -8.40
N SER A 93 7.32 18.63 -7.97
CA SER A 93 7.01 20.01 -8.23
C SER A 93 6.04 20.59 -7.21
N ASN A 94 6.26 21.83 -6.80
CA ASN A 94 5.36 22.56 -5.91
C ASN A 94 4.04 22.97 -6.61
N ASP A 95 4.03 23.01 -7.94
CA ASP A 95 2.86 23.34 -8.76
C ASP A 95 1.90 22.16 -8.94
N ARG A 96 2.31 20.95 -8.50
CA ARG A 96 1.50 19.73 -8.60
C ARG A 96 0.91 19.37 -7.26
N SER A 97 -0.30 18.84 -7.29
CA SER A 97 -0.97 18.30 -6.10
C SER A 97 -0.24 17.07 -5.56
N SER A 98 -0.13 16.97 -4.23
CA SER A 98 0.35 15.74 -3.59
C SER A 98 -0.58 14.57 -3.86
N GLU A 99 -1.89 14.82 -3.86
CA GLU A 99 -2.92 13.83 -4.14
C GLU A 99 -2.80 13.21 -5.55
N GLU A 100 -2.44 14.03 -6.57
CA GLU A 100 -2.20 13.52 -7.92
C GLU A 100 -0.98 12.60 -7.97
N PHE A 101 0.09 12.95 -7.26
CA PHE A 101 1.30 12.13 -7.18
C PHE A 101 1.04 10.81 -6.43
N GLU A 102 0.41 10.88 -5.26
CA GLU A 102 0.04 9.70 -4.45
C GLU A 102 -0.89 8.77 -5.22
N LYS A 103 -1.87 9.34 -5.95
CA LYS A 103 -2.74 8.57 -6.82
C LYS A 103 -1.97 7.90 -7.95
N ALA A 104 -1.02 8.60 -8.57
CA ALA A 104 -0.17 8.02 -9.61
C ALA A 104 0.67 6.86 -9.09
N ILE A 105 1.22 6.95 -7.87
CA ILE A 105 1.92 5.85 -7.20
C ILE A 105 0.98 4.68 -6.92
N LYS A 106 -0.24 4.94 -6.46
CA LYS A 106 -1.27 3.90 -6.26
C LYS A 106 -1.59 3.18 -7.55
N ASP A 107 -1.91 3.93 -8.62
CA ASP A 107 -2.26 3.39 -9.94
C ASP A 107 -1.08 2.59 -10.52
N LEU A 108 0.15 3.08 -10.37
CA LEU A 108 1.36 2.38 -10.77
C LEU A 108 1.51 1.04 -10.08
N GLY A 109 1.32 1.00 -8.76
CA GLY A 109 1.37 -0.24 -7.99
C GLY A 109 0.38 -1.28 -8.53
N TYR A 110 -0.85 -0.85 -8.81
CA TYR A 110 -1.87 -1.72 -9.40
C TYR A 110 -1.43 -2.26 -10.77
N LEU A 111 -0.95 -1.39 -11.68
CA LEU A 111 -0.51 -1.79 -13.02
C LEU A 111 0.69 -2.76 -12.99
N LEU A 112 1.54 -2.65 -11.98
CA LEU A 112 2.67 -3.54 -11.77
C LEU A 112 2.32 -4.84 -11.01
N GLY A 113 1.03 -5.08 -10.73
CA GLY A 113 0.56 -6.29 -10.08
C GLY A 113 0.71 -6.31 -8.56
N TYR A 114 0.82 -5.15 -7.92
CA TYR A 114 0.70 -5.03 -6.47
C TYR A 114 -0.75 -4.82 -6.06
N ARG A 115 -1.12 -5.34 -4.90
CA ARG A 115 -2.30 -4.85 -4.22
C ARG A 115 -1.97 -3.47 -3.63
N SER A 116 -2.32 -2.44 -4.38
CA SER A 116 -1.98 -1.06 -4.07
C SER A 116 -3.15 -0.37 -3.36
N THR A 117 -2.88 0.21 -2.18
CA THR A 117 -3.86 0.91 -1.34
C THR A 117 -3.29 2.22 -0.82
N THR A 118 -4.16 3.09 -0.32
CA THR A 118 -3.83 4.40 0.29
C THR A 118 -4.40 4.45 1.72
N PRO A 119 -3.72 3.84 2.70
CA PRO A 119 -4.25 3.70 4.07
C PRO A 119 -4.55 5.04 4.73
N ASP A 120 -3.70 6.05 4.58
CA ASP A 120 -3.92 7.38 5.16
C ASP A 120 -5.22 8.01 4.65
N ASN A 121 -5.48 7.95 3.35
CA ASN A 121 -6.70 8.49 2.76
C ASN A 121 -7.98 7.74 3.17
N ASN A 122 -7.87 6.45 3.55
CA ASN A 122 -9.03 5.64 3.92
C ASN A 122 -9.34 5.71 5.42
N ASP A 123 -8.29 5.67 6.24
CA ASP A 123 -8.41 5.50 7.70
C ASP A 123 -7.85 6.71 8.48
N GLY A 124 -7.23 7.68 7.81
CA GLY A 124 -6.56 8.84 8.40
C GLY A 124 -5.30 8.46 9.18
N ILE A 125 -4.81 7.23 9.00
CA ILE A 125 -3.63 6.70 9.68
C ILE A 125 -2.93 5.72 8.74
N GLY A 126 -1.63 5.86 8.56
CA GLY A 126 -0.82 4.94 7.77
C GLY A 126 -0.01 5.64 6.70
N PRO A 127 0.63 4.90 5.79
CA PRO A 127 1.39 5.46 4.69
C PRO A 127 0.50 6.06 3.60
N ASP A 128 1.04 7.00 2.84
CA ASP A 128 0.41 7.57 1.66
C ASP A 128 0.04 6.47 0.65
N ASN A 129 0.93 5.48 0.49
CA ASN A 129 0.68 4.29 -0.33
C ASN A 129 1.25 3.03 0.33
N PHE A 130 0.55 1.91 0.12
CA PHE A 130 0.98 0.61 0.56
C PHE A 130 0.80 -0.43 -0.56
N TRP A 131 1.90 -1.08 -0.96
CA TRP A 131 1.90 -2.09 -2.00
C TRP A 131 2.21 -3.46 -1.41
N GLU A 132 1.30 -4.40 -1.57
CA GLU A 132 1.40 -5.75 -1.02
C GLU A 132 1.64 -6.77 -2.13
N THR A 133 2.49 -7.77 -1.81
CA THR A 133 2.56 -9.04 -2.55
C THR A 133 2.54 -10.23 -1.59
N SER A 134 2.69 -11.43 -2.13
CA SER A 134 2.86 -12.63 -1.31
C SER A 134 4.23 -12.72 -0.61
N ASN A 135 5.23 -11.99 -1.10
CA ASN A 135 6.63 -12.16 -0.72
C ASN A 135 7.29 -10.89 -0.20
N TYR A 136 6.77 -9.72 -0.58
CA TYR A 136 7.40 -8.44 -0.30
C TYR A 136 6.38 -7.31 -0.24
N ASP A 137 6.50 -6.43 0.73
CA ASP A 137 5.62 -5.28 0.92
C ASP A 137 6.42 -3.97 0.84
N PHE A 138 5.81 -2.93 0.28
CA PHE A 138 6.38 -1.58 0.23
C PHE A 138 5.48 -0.60 0.97
N ILE A 139 6.09 0.14 1.90
CA ILE A 139 5.48 1.20 2.70
C ILE A 139 5.97 2.51 2.13
N ILE A 140 5.10 3.32 1.55
CA ILE A 140 5.50 4.42 0.68
C ILE A 140 4.98 5.75 1.23
N GLU A 141 5.90 6.71 1.40
CA GLU A 141 5.63 8.10 1.69
C GLU A 141 6.01 8.97 0.49
N CYS A 142 5.20 9.97 0.18
CA CYS A 142 5.34 10.84 -0.98
C CYS A 142 5.52 12.30 -0.55
N LYS A 143 6.65 12.91 -0.93
CA LYS A 143 7.00 14.30 -0.65
C LYS A 143 7.34 15.04 -1.95
N ASN A 144 6.41 15.00 -2.92
CA ASN A 144 6.59 15.61 -4.24
C ASN A 144 6.64 17.15 -4.22
N ARG A 145 6.12 17.79 -3.16
CA ARG A 145 6.07 19.25 -2.96
C ARG A 145 7.10 19.75 -1.96
N SER A 146 8.16 19.01 -1.72
CA SER A 146 9.20 19.46 -0.78
C SER A 146 9.93 20.69 -1.32
N GLU A 147 9.87 21.79 -0.59
CA GLU A 147 10.61 23.01 -0.88
C GLU A 147 12.08 22.94 -0.45
N THR A 148 12.41 21.95 0.37
CA THR A 148 13.76 21.80 0.92
C THR A 148 14.62 20.94 0.00
N GLU A 149 15.87 21.39 -0.18
CA GLU A 149 16.89 20.60 -0.89
C GLU A 149 17.38 19.39 -0.10
N LYS A 150 16.86 19.18 1.13
CA LYS A 150 17.27 18.10 2.04
C LYS A 150 16.09 17.47 2.72
N ILE A 151 16.22 16.18 3.01
CA ILE A 151 15.22 15.43 3.76
C ILE A 151 15.20 15.95 5.21
N SER A 152 14.06 16.45 5.63
CA SER A 152 13.88 16.98 7.00
C SER A 152 13.68 15.84 8.00
N ARG A 153 13.95 16.15 9.28
CA ARG A 153 13.63 15.25 10.39
C ARG A 153 12.14 14.86 10.42
N ALA A 154 11.24 15.80 10.12
CA ALA A 154 9.80 15.53 10.09
C ALA A 154 9.42 14.49 9.03
N ASN A 155 10.07 14.51 7.84
CA ASN A 155 9.83 13.51 6.79
C ASN A 155 10.29 12.10 7.24
N ILE A 156 11.42 12.02 7.96
CA ILE A 156 11.90 10.75 8.53
C ILE A 156 10.95 10.24 9.61
N GLU A 157 10.51 11.11 10.52
CA GLU A 157 9.56 10.75 11.57
C GLU A 157 8.24 10.24 10.99
N GLN A 158 7.73 10.86 9.93
CA GLN A 158 6.52 10.38 9.24
C GLN A 158 6.74 8.99 8.63
N LEU A 159 7.85 8.76 7.94
CA LEU A 159 8.20 7.45 7.40
C LEU A 159 8.31 6.36 8.48
N LEU A 160 8.89 6.71 9.65
CA LEU A 160 8.98 5.82 10.80
C LEU A 160 7.59 5.49 11.38
N HIS A 161 6.68 6.48 11.45
CA HIS A 161 5.30 6.24 11.86
C HIS A 161 4.58 5.30 10.91
N SER A 162 4.78 5.43 9.61
CA SER A 162 4.20 4.54 8.61
C SER A 162 4.79 3.13 8.69
N ASN A 163 6.07 2.99 8.99
CA ASN A 163 6.68 1.70 9.27
C ASN A 163 6.11 1.07 10.56
N GLN A 164 5.93 1.86 11.63
CA GLN A 164 5.29 1.40 12.86
C GLN A 164 3.83 0.98 12.62
N TRP A 165 3.08 1.71 11.77
CA TRP A 165 1.75 1.30 11.34
C TRP A 165 1.79 -0.08 10.66
N TYR A 166 2.76 -0.33 9.77
CA TYR A 166 2.93 -1.63 9.14
C TYR A 166 3.23 -2.73 10.17
N GLU A 167 4.15 -2.50 11.09
CA GLU A 167 4.48 -3.46 12.14
C GLU A 167 3.26 -3.82 12.99
N ASN A 168 2.46 -2.83 13.36
CA ASN A 168 1.27 -3.05 14.17
C ASN A 168 0.18 -3.85 13.45
N ASN A 169 0.07 -3.71 12.11
CA ASN A 169 -1.02 -4.28 11.33
C ASN A 169 -0.62 -5.53 10.54
N TYR A 170 0.65 -5.65 10.13
CA TYR A 170 1.10 -6.62 9.14
C TYR A 170 2.28 -7.50 9.57
N LEU A 171 2.94 -7.22 10.69
CA LEU A 171 4.11 -7.98 11.18
C LEU A 171 3.87 -9.50 11.22
N MET A 172 2.65 -9.91 11.58
CA MET A 172 2.27 -11.32 11.67
C MET A 172 2.23 -12.05 10.31
N ARG A 173 2.33 -11.33 9.19
CA ARG A 173 2.43 -11.95 7.87
C ARG A 173 3.78 -12.63 7.65
N GLY A 174 4.84 -12.19 8.34
CA GLY A 174 6.20 -12.68 8.18
C GLY A 174 6.77 -12.40 6.77
N ILE A 175 6.30 -11.35 6.11
CA ILE A 175 6.71 -10.92 4.77
C ILE A 175 7.77 -9.84 4.93
N LYS A 176 8.78 -9.85 4.05
CA LYS A 176 9.79 -8.79 3.97
C LYS A 176 9.12 -7.48 3.55
N ASN A 177 9.57 -6.38 4.11
CA ASN A 177 9.09 -5.06 3.74
C ASN A 177 10.25 -4.08 3.53
N THR A 178 9.95 -2.98 2.86
CA THR A 178 10.84 -1.83 2.72
C THR A 178 10.03 -0.55 2.79
N ALA A 179 10.48 0.36 3.63
CA ALA A 179 9.97 1.73 3.63
C ALA A 179 10.62 2.52 2.50
N ILE A 180 9.82 3.25 1.74
CA ILE A 180 10.24 4.04 0.57
C ILE A 180 9.77 5.48 0.76
N LEU A 181 10.69 6.42 0.59
CA LEU A 181 10.40 7.85 0.55
C LEU A 181 10.58 8.37 -0.88
N PHE A 182 9.51 8.85 -1.51
CA PHE A 182 9.61 9.65 -2.74
C PHE A 182 9.85 11.10 -2.37
N GLN A 183 11.04 11.61 -2.66
CA GLN A 183 11.41 12.99 -2.41
C GLN A 183 12.50 13.44 -3.38
N LYS A 184 12.46 14.70 -3.83
CA LYS A 184 13.33 15.25 -4.87
C LYS A 184 14.83 15.04 -4.63
N THR A 185 15.26 14.89 -3.38
CA THR A 185 16.66 14.72 -2.98
C THR A 185 16.84 13.52 -2.06
N SER A 186 18.03 12.94 -2.06
CA SER A 186 18.47 11.90 -1.11
C SER A 186 19.35 12.46 0.03
N GLU A 187 19.68 13.76 0.02
CA GLU A 187 20.49 14.38 1.07
C GLU A 187 19.68 14.57 2.36
N LEU A 188 20.23 14.11 3.48
CA LEU A 188 19.66 14.35 4.81
C LEU A 188 20.01 15.74 5.33
N ASN A 189 19.07 16.37 6.03
CA ASN A 189 19.39 17.54 6.83
C ASN A 189 20.27 17.14 8.02
N PHE A 190 21.07 18.07 8.55
CA PHE A 190 22.04 17.83 9.64
C PHE A 190 21.37 17.33 10.95
N ASP A 191 20.08 17.62 11.16
CA ASP A 191 19.27 17.21 12.30
C ASP A 191 18.47 15.92 12.06
N ALA A 192 18.57 15.35 10.84
CA ALA A 192 17.88 14.14 10.44
C ALA A 192 18.81 12.93 10.61
N GLU A 193 18.55 12.10 11.60
CA GLU A 193 19.22 10.80 11.77
C GLU A 193 18.36 9.68 11.23
N ALA A 194 18.89 8.96 10.24
CA ALA A 194 18.28 7.74 9.75
C ALA A 194 18.74 6.57 10.63
N LYS A 195 17.89 6.11 11.55
CA LYS A 195 18.18 4.94 12.41
C LYS A 195 17.86 3.61 11.72
N ASP A 196 16.96 3.63 10.74
CA ASP A 196 16.48 2.45 10.03
C ASP A 196 16.83 2.52 8.54
N THR A 197 16.92 1.36 7.92
CA THR A 197 17.13 1.26 6.48
C THR A 197 15.85 1.55 5.72
N PHE A 198 15.85 2.60 4.95
CA PHE A 198 14.80 2.93 3.99
C PHE A 198 15.43 3.30 2.64
N VAL A 199 14.59 3.32 1.61
CA VAL A 199 15.00 3.67 0.26
C VAL A 199 14.44 5.04 -0.08
N VAL A 200 15.29 5.93 -0.62
CA VAL A 200 14.83 7.21 -1.20
C VAL A 200 14.77 7.07 -2.70
N ILE A 201 13.62 7.37 -3.27
CA ILE A 201 13.44 7.58 -4.71
C ILE A 201 13.54 9.08 -4.94
N ASP A 202 14.74 9.53 -5.25
CA ASP A 202 15.06 10.90 -5.62
C ASP A 202 14.78 11.17 -7.12
N ASP A 203 15.10 12.36 -7.58
CA ASP A 203 14.83 12.79 -8.96
C ASP A 203 15.50 11.85 -9.99
N GLU A 204 16.75 11.47 -9.76
CA GLU A 204 17.48 10.57 -10.67
C GLU A 204 16.85 9.17 -10.72
N LYS A 205 16.49 8.62 -9.56
CA LYS A 205 15.84 7.30 -9.48
C LYS A 205 14.41 7.33 -10.01
N LEU A 206 13.70 8.44 -9.85
CA LEU A 206 12.38 8.61 -10.43
C LEU A 206 12.44 8.62 -11.96
N GLU A 207 13.42 9.34 -12.55
CA GLU A 207 13.62 9.31 -14.00
C GLU A 207 14.06 7.93 -14.51
N LEU A 208 14.91 7.22 -13.76
CA LEU A 208 15.25 5.83 -14.07
C LEU A 208 14.01 4.90 -14.00
N LEU A 209 13.16 5.06 -12.99
CA LEU A 209 11.89 4.33 -12.89
C LEU A 209 11.01 4.60 -14.13
N LYS A 210 10.82 5.86 -14.53
CA LYS A 210 10.04 6.23 -15.70
C LYS A 210 10.59 5.60 -16.98
N LYS A 211 11.92 5.61 -17.16
CA LYS A 211 12.58 4.98 -18.31
C LYS A 211 12.35 3.47 -18.35
N ASN A 212 12.42 2.80 -17.19
CA ASN A 212 12.17 1.38 -17.09
C ASN A 212 10.70 1.04 -17.38
N LEU A 213 9.77 1.86 -16.88
CA LEU A 213 8.33 1.73 -17.17
C LEU A 213 8.02 1.89 -18.66
N GLU A 214 8.67 2.86 -19.32
CA GLU A 214 8.55 3.06 -20.76
C GLU A 214 9.03 1.83 -21.54
N SER A 215 10.22 1.33 -21.21
CA SER A 215 10.77 0.12 -21.83
C SER A 215 9.86 -1.09 -21.60
N PHE A 216 9.36 -1.28 -20.39
CA PHE A 216 8.46 -2.37 -20.04
C PHE A 216 7.14 -2.27 -20.81
N SER A 217 6.47 -1.11 -20.77
CA SER A 217 5.18 -0.92 -21.43
C SER A 217 5.28 -1.02 -22.96
N THR A 218 6.38 -0.49 -23.55
CA THR A 218 6.62 -0.61 -25.00
C THR A 218 6.75 -2.08 -25.41
N ASN A 219 7.44 -2.90 -24.62
CA ASN A 219 7.53 -4.32 -24.88
C ASN A 219 6.14 -4.99 -24.84
N ILE A 220 5.28 -4.64 -23.88
CA ILE A 220 3.89 -5.11 -23.81
C ILE A 220 3.11 -4.65 -25.06
N GLY A 221 3.23 -3.38 -25.45
CA GLY A 221 2.53 -2.81 -26.60
C GLY A 221 2.88 -3.46 -27.94
N ASN A 222 4.07 -4.04 -28.07
CA ASN A 222 4.55 -4.68 -29.28
C ASN A 222 4.10 -6.15 -29.41
N HIS A 223 3.43 -6.72 -28.40
CA HIS A 223 2.99 -8.10 -28.40
C HIS A 223 1.45 -8.19 -28.38
N ASP A 224 0.93 -9.30 -28.88
CA ASP A 224 -0.47 -9.65 -28.67
C ASP A 224 -0.66 -10.00 -27.19
N ILE A 225 -1.51 -9.24 -26.51
CA ILE A 225 -1.79 -9.40 -25.05
C ILE A 225 -2.16 -10.85 -24.72
N ASN A 226 -2.91 -11.52 -25.60
CA ASN A 226 -3.35 -12.89 -25.37
C ASN A 226 -2.23 -13.93 -25.50
N GLN A 227 -1.06 -13.54 -26.01
CA GLN A 227 0.11 -14.40 -26.16
C GLN A 227 1.19 -14.11 -25.10
N ILE A 228 0.97 -13.10 -24.27
CA ILE A 228 1.87 -12.82 -23.14
C ILE A 228 1.60 -13.84 -22.04
N ASP A 229 2.62 -14.60 -21.67
CA ASP A 229 2.56 -15.57 -20.59
C ASP A 229 3.74 -15.41 -19.60
N LEU A 230 3.79 -16.25 -18.59
CA LEU A 230 4.82 -16.24 -17.53
C LEU A 230 5.98 -17.22 -17.78
N ASN A 231 6.15 -17.72 -19.01
CA ASN A 231 7.24 -18.65 -19.35
C ASN A 231 8.60 -17.97 -19.50
#